data_552b26ef2de6209dab44e7d8a718e816
#
_entry.id   552b26ef2de6209dab44e7d8a718e816
#
_cell.length_a   1.000
_cell.length_b   1.000
_cell.length_c   1.000
_cell.angle_alpha   90.00
_cell.angle_beta   90.00
_cell.angle_gamma   90.00
#
_symmetry.space_group_name_H-M   'P 1'
#
loop_
_entity.id
_entity.type
_entity.pdbx_description
1 polymer ?
#
loop_
_entity_poly.entity_id
_entity_poly.type
_entity_poly.pdbx_seq_one_letter_code
_entity_poly.pdbx_strand_id
1 'polypeptide(L)'
;TESGAQVELSADTQALVDIAATNYASYVRNEIDQLTTGTQEFAAAYVAGDFDTARALYAPTRMHWERVETVAESFGDLDPKLDLREADLEEGQEWTGWHAIEKDLWPQDAEPGFQPYDQAKRERLAGQLVTDTLTLQSNVQDLSFDLPQLTNGAIGLLDEVATGKVTGEEEKWSHTDLWDFQANVDGAAVLYAGVRDIVVKKNPELATQLDEEFALLQDLLDAQRRGDSFTYYNNLTSAQIKALADQVNALAEPLNQLTAALVK
;
A
#
# COMPACT_ATOMS: atom_id res chain seq x y z
N THR A 1 -16.13 23.67 -12.53
CA THR A 1 -15.47 24.30 -11.38
C THR A 1 -16.41 24.26 -10.19
N GLU A 2 -16.49 23.14 -9.50
CA GLU A 2 -17.08 23.09 -8.17
C GLU A 2 -15.99 23.50 -7.18
N SER A 3 -16.15 24.69 -6.60
CA SER A 3 -15.37 25.10 -5.44
C SER A 3 -15.74 24.16 -4.30
N GLY A 4 -14.82 23.28 -3.88
CA GLY A 4 -15.00 22.47 -2.70
C GLY A 4 -15.38 23.39 -1.52
N ALA A 5 -16.53 23.16 -0.90
CA ALA A 5 -16.91 23.85 0.31
C ALA A 5 -15.82 23.56 1.35
N GLN A 6 -15.09 24.59 1.78
CA GLN A 6 -14.18 24.48 2.91
C GLN A 6 -15.02 24.08 4.12
N VAL A 7 -14.71 22.93 4.69
CA VAL A 7 -15.36 22.47 5.92
C VAL A 7 -14.83 23.34 7.05
N GLU A 8 -15.68 24.19 7.62
CA GLU A 8 -15.32 24.96 8.81
C GLU A 8 -15.30 24.04 10.03
N LEU A 9 -14.10 23.72 10.49
CA LEU A 9 -13.87 22.98 11.74
C LEU A 9 -13.79 23.97 12.92
N SER A 10 -14.16 23.51 14.12
CA SER A 10 -13.86 24.29 15.33
C SER A 10 -12.33 24.41 15.50
N ALA A 11 -11.87 25.47 16.19
CA ALA A 11 -10.44 25.70 16.40
C ALA A 11 -9.75 24.50 17.10
N ASP A 12 -10.42 23.86 18.05
CA ASP A 12 -9.90 22.69 18.75
C ASP A 12 -9.80 21.45 17.82
N THR A 13 -10.78 21.26 16.96
CA THR A 13 -10.76 20.19 15.96
C THR A 13 -9.68 20.43 14.93
N GLN A 14 -9.54 21.66 14.43
CA GLN A 14 -8.49 22.02 13.49
C GLN A 14 -7.09 21.78 14.07
N ALA A 15 -6.85 22.12 15.32
CA ALA A 15 -5.57 21.85 15.97
C ALA A 15 -5.24 20.35 16.02
N LEU A 16 -6.23 19.49 16.26
CA LEU A 16 -6.04 18.03 16.22
C LEU A 16 -5.77 17.51 14.79
N VAL A 17 -6.45 18.07 13.81
CA VAL A 17 -6.20 17.75 12.39
C VAL A 17 -4.80 18.15 11.98
N ASP A 18 -4.32 19.32 12.37
CA ASP A 18 -2.97 19.80 12.06
C ASP A 18 -1.88 18.89 12.65
N ILE A 19 -2.12 18.38 13.87
CA ILE A 19 -1.23 17.38 14.51
C ILE A 19 -1.27 16.07 13.72
N ALA A 20 -2.45 15.57 13.38
CA ALA A 20 -2.59 14.34 12.61
C ALA A 20 -1.90 14.45 11.24
N ALA A 21 -2.09 15.56 10.53
CA ALA A 21 -1.45 15.84 9.25
C ALA A 21 0.08 15.90 9.33
N THR A 22 0.61 16.55 10.37
CA THR A 22 2.06 16.63 10.60
C THR A 22 2.66 15.26 10.90
N ASN A 23 1.99 14.46 11.74
CA ASN A 23 2.43 13.11 12.07
C ASN A 23 2.37 12.19 10.86
N TYR A 24 1.31 12.28 10.07
CA TYR A 24 1.17 11.47 8.87
C TYR A 24 2.20 11.83 7.80
N ALA A 25 2.49 13.11 7.58
CA ALA A 25 3.57 13.53 6.68
C ALA A 25 4.94 12.98 7.12
N SER A 26 5.19 12.91 8.43
CA SER A 26 6.40 12.30 8.97
C SER A 26 6.42 10.78 8.78
N TYR A 27 5.29 10.12 8.96
CA TYR A 27 5.12 8.70 8.68
C TYR A 27 5.40 8.38 7.20
N VAL A 28 4.80 9.13 6.27
CA VAL A 28 5.02 8.95 4.83
C VAL A 28 6.49 9.07 4.48
N ARG A 29 7.17 10.12 4.96
CA ARG A 29 8.62 10.29 4.71
C ARG A 29 9.43 9.13 5.24
N ASN A 30 9.12 8.62 6.44
CA ASN A 30 9.81 7.47 7.02
C ASN A 30 9.60 6.20 6.19
N GLU A 31 8.36 5.92 5.75
CA GLU A 31 8.08 4.75 4.91
C GLU A 31 8.83 4.86 3.57
N ILE A 32 8.84 6.01 2.93
CA ILE A 32 9.57 6.20 1.67
C ILE A 32 11.10 6.15 1.86
N ASP A 33 11.64 6.57 2.98
CA ASP A 33 13.08 6.41 3.30
C ASP A 33 13.44 4.92 3.46
N GLN A 34 12.59 4.13 4.13
CA GLN A 34 12.76 2.68 4.25
C GLN A 34 12.59 1.99 2.88
N LEU A 35 11.59 2.38 2.10
CA LEU A 35 11.41 1.90 0.73
C LEU A 35 12.67 2.15 -0.11
N THR A 36 13.22 3.35 -0.05
CA THR A 36 14.41 3.73 -0.82
C THR A 36 15.62 2.87 -0.46
N THR A 37 15.85 2.67 0.83
CA THR A 37 16.94 1.82 1.33
C THR A 37 16.75 0.37 0.86
N GLY A 38 15.58 -0.20 1.09
CA GLY A 38 15.26 -1.57 0.69
C GLY A 38 15.30 -1.77 -0.84
N THR A 39 14.85 -0.78 -1.61
CA THR A 39 14.90 -0.81 -3.09
C THR A 39 16.34 -0.86 -3.59
N GLN A 40 17.25 -0.10 -3.00
CA GLN A 40 18.67 -0.12 -3.37
C GLN A 40 19.32 -1.48 -3.07
N GLU A 41 19.03 -2.07 -1.91
CA GLU A 41 19.52 -3.39 -1.53
C GLU A 41 18.95 -4.48 -2.45
N PHE A 42 17.64 -4.44 -2.71
CA PHE A 42 16.94 -5.32 -3.64
C PHE A 42 17.52 -5.25 -5.05
N ALA A 43 17.67 -4.05 -5.61
CA ALA A 43 18.21 -3.82 -6.94
C ALA A 43 19.66 -4.34 -7.07
N ALA A 44 20.49 -4.12 -6.04
CA ALA A 44 21.85 -4.61 -6.01
C ALA A 44 21.92 -6.15 -6.04
N ALA A 45 21.11 -6.84 -5.23
CA ALA A 45 21.01 -8.29 -5.23
C ALA A 45 20.51 -8.83 -6.57
N TYR A 46 19.47 -8.22 -7.14
CA TYR A 46 18.90 -8.62 -8.41
C TYR A 46 19.90 -8.51 -9.56
N VAL A 47 20.62 -7.38 -9.68
CA VAL A 47 21.63 -7.17 -10.71
C VAL A 47 22.84 -8.08 -10.54
N ALA A 48 23.22 -8.39 -9.30
CA ALA A 48 24.29 -9.33 -8.99
C ALA A 48 23.94 -10.79 -9.31
N GLY A 49 22.66 -11.09 -9.60
CA GLY A 49 22.19 -12.46 -9.82
C GLY A 49 21.97 -13.25 -8.52
N ASP A 50 22.01 -12.57 -7.36
CA ASP A 50 21.63 -13.15 -6.06
C ASP A 50 20.09 -13.11 -5.90
N PHE A 51 19.45 -14.00 -6.67
CA PHE A 51 17.99 -14.04 -6.74
C PHE A 51 17.32 -14.50 -5.45
N ASP A 52 17.99 -15.29 -4.65
CA ASP A 52 17.45 -15.74 -3.36
C ASP A 52 17.35 -14.55 -2.39
N THR A 53 18.40 -13.73 -2.31
CA THR A 53 18.36 -12.47 -1.54
C THR A 53 17.34 -11.48 -2.12
N ALA A 54 17.28 -11.32 -3.45
CA ALA A 54 16.31 -10.45 -4.09
C ALA A 54 14.87 -10.88 -3.77
N ARG A 55 14.53 -12.16 -3.88
CA ARG A 55 13.20 -12.69 -3.51
C ARG A 55 12.88 -12.46 -2.03
N ALA A 56 13.85 -12.63 -1.15
CA ALA A 56 13.65 -12.40 0.28
C ALA A 56 13.39 -10.93 0.64
N LEU A 57 13.96 -9.98 -0.12
CA LEU A 57 13.78 -8.55 0.06
C LEU A 57 12.51 -8.00 -0.62
N TYR A 58 11.97 -8.69 -1.62
CA TYR A 58 10.87 -8.21 -2.45
C TYR A 58 9.66 -7.76 -1.63
N ALA A 59 8.95 -8.70 -1.01
CA ALA A 59 7.72 -8.39 -0.28
C ALA A 59 7.95 -7.47 0.94
N PRO A 60 8.97 -7.67 1.81
CA PRO A 60 9.21 -6.75 2.92
C PRO A 60 9.50 -5.32 2.49
N THR A 61 10.18 -5.12 1.36
CA THR A 61 10.46 -3.78 0.83
C THR A 61 9.20 -3.12 0.28
N ARG A 62 8.40 -3.87 -0.50
CA ARG A 62 7.14 -3.38 -1.04
C ARG A 62 6.14 -2.95 0.02
N MET A 63 6.13 -3.57 1.21
CA MET A 63 5.25 -3.15 2.30
C MET A 63 5.39 -1.65 2.63
N HIS A 64 6.56 -1.05 2.45
CA HIS A 64 6.75 0.38 2.68
C HIS A 64 6.05 1.24 1.62
N TRP A 65 5.98 0.76 0.36
CA TRP A 65 5.18 1.36 -0.70
C TRP A 65 3.69 1.24 -0.39
N GLU A 66 3.22 0.04 -0.15
CA GLU A 66 1.81 -0.28 0.07
C GLU A 66 1.18 0.49 1.24
N ARG A 67 1.95 0.78 2.30
CA ARG A 67 1.47 1.59 3.44
C ARG A 67 1.11 3.03 3.06
N VAL A 68 1.65 3.55 1.98
CA VAL A 68 1.51 4.95 1.56
C VAL A 68 1.11 5.10 0.09
N GLU A 69 0.67 4.02 -0.54
CA GLU A 69 0.35 3.93 -1.97
C GLU A 69 -0.57 5.08 -2.43
N THR A 70 -1.66 5.36 -1.71
CA THR A 70 -2.58 6.45 -2.05
C THR A 70 -1.95 7.85 -2.04
N VAL A 71 -0.84 8.03 -1.35
CA VAL A 71 -0.04 9.28 -1.44
C VAL A 71 0.79 9.27 -2.71
N ALA A 72 1.38 8.14 -3.06
CA ALA A 72 2.22 7.99 -4.24
C ALA A 72 1.43 8.23 -5.53
N GLU A 73 0.19 7.80 -5.62
CA GLU A 73 -0.73 8.07 -6.73
C GLU A 73 -0.90 9.57 -7.03
N SER A 74 -0.76 10.43 -6.01
CA SER A 74 -0.83 11.88 -6.17
C SER A 74 0.32 12.48 -7.01
N PHE A 75 1.39 11.71 -7.26
CA PHE A 75 2.56 12.13 -8.05
C PHE A 75 2.50 11.71 -9.53
N GLY A 76 1.31 11.50 -10.06
CA GLY A 76 1.05 11.31 -11.48
C GLY A 76 1.64 10.01 -12.02
N ASP A 77 2.62 10.11 -12.93
CA ASP A 77 3.18 8.97 -13.64
C ASP A 77 4.25 8.17 -12.87
N LEU A 78 4.54 8.51 -11.60
CA LEU A 78 5.44 7.71 -10.76
C LEU A 78 4.82 6.39 -10.35
N ASP A 79 3.54 6.39 -10.00
CA ASP A 79 2.81 5.18 -9.65
C ASP A 79 2.90 4.10 -10.74
N PRO A 80 2.45 4.34 -12.00
CA PRO A 80 2.57 3.33 -13.05
C PRO A 80 4.02 2.97 -13.42
N LYS A 81 5.00 3.82 -13.14
CA LYS A 81 6.42 3.49 -13.34
C LYS A 81 6.94 2.52 -12.29
N LEU A 82 6.44 2.61 -11.08
CA LEU A 82 6.88 1.81 -9.95
C LEU A 82 6.09 0.51 -9.82
N ASP A 83 4.77 0.53 -10.08
CA ASP A 83 3.87 -0.53 -9.62
C ASP A 83 2.87 -1.06 -10.66
N LEU A 84 3.00 -0.69 -11.95
CA LEU A 84 2.08 -1.15 -12.99
C LEU A 84 2.11 -2.67 -13.19
N ARG A 85 0.95 -3.31 -13.06
CA ARG A 85 0.82 -4.75 -13.33
C ARG A 85 0.82 -5.03 -14.84
N GLU A 86 1.28 -6.22 -15.22
CA GLU A 86 1.28 -6.64 -16.64
C GLU A 86 -0.11 -6.58 -17.27
N ALA A 87 -1.16 -6.87 -16.49
CA ALA A 87 -2.55 -6.87 -16.96
C ALA A 87 -3.07 -5.47 -17.35
N ASP A 88 -2.46 -4.42 -16.82
CA ASP A 88 -2.88 -3.03 -17.00
C ASP A 88 -2.02 -2.28 -18.04
N LEU A 89 -1.06 -2.98 -18.67
CA LEU A 89 -0.23 -2.41 -19.72
C LEU A 89 -1.04 -2.01 -20.96
N GLU A 90 -0.83 -0.79 -21.42
CA GLU A 90 -1.34 -0.33 -22.72
C GLU A 90 -0.44 -0.79 -23.87
N GLU A 91 -1.01 -0.86 -25.09
CA GLU A 91 -0.25 -1.25 -26.27
C GLU A 91 0.92 -0.27 -26.54
N GLY A 92 2.13 -0.81 -26.54
CA GLY A 92 3.37 -0.04 -26.77
C GLY A 92 3.92 0.66 -25.52
N GLN A 93 3.30 0.51 -24.36
CA GLN A 93 3.82 1.02 -23.10
C GLN A 93 5.04 0.20 -22.65
N GLU A 94 6.09 0.87 -22.21
CA GLU A 94 7.23 0.21 -21.59
C GLU A 94 6.84 -0.23 -20.16
N TRP A 95 7.06 -1.50 -19.87
CA TRP A 95 6.80 -2.05 -18.54
C TRP A 95 8.03 -1.96 -17.65
N THR A 96 7.92 -1.24 -16.55
CA THR A 96 8.95 -1.03 -15.54
C THR A 96 8.39 -1.31 -14.14
N GLY A 97 9.18 -1.13 -13.11
CA GLY A 97 8.74 -1.22 -11.74
C GLY A 97 8.83 -2.63 -11.15
N TRP A 98 8.21 -2.78 -10.00
CA TRP A 98 8.30 -3.96 -9.15
C TRP A 98 7.80 -5.22 -9.85
N HIS A 99 6.61 -5.20 -10.46
CA HIS A 99 6.00 -6.38 -11.08
C HIS A 99 6.75 -6.85 -12.34
N ALA A 100 7.40 -5.94 -13.05
CA ALA A 100 8.26 -6.33 -14.17
C ALA A 100 9.47 -7.17 -13.69
N ILE A 101 10.03 -6.83 -12.53
CA ILE A 101 11.14 -7.58 -11.92
C ILE A 101 10.62 -8.85 -11.23
N GLU A 102 9.45 -8.79 -10.60
CA GLU A 102 8.78 -9.95 -10.00
C GLU A 102 8.67 -11.12 -10.98
N LYS A 103 8.18 -10.87 -12.18
CA LYS A 103 8.05 -11.89 -13.24
C LYS A 103 9.38 -12.59 -13.55
N ASP A 104 10.48 -11.85 -13.58
CA ASP A 104 11.82 -12.42 -13.83
C ASP A 104 12.38 -13.18 -12.63
N LEU A 105 12.00 -12.80 -11.41
CA LEU A 105 12.42 -13.49 -10.18
C LEU A 105 11.68 -14.80 -9.94
N TRP A 106 10.45 -14.94 -10.44
CA TRP A 106 9.63 -16.16 -10.33
C TRP A 106 9.25 -16.71 -11.71
N PRO A 107 10.22 -17.04 -12.57
CA PRO A 107 9.97 -17.47 -13.95
C PRO A 107 9.18 -18.77 -14.06
N GLN A 108 9.20 -19.62 -13.00
CA GLN A 108 8.45 -20.87 -12.95
C GLN A 108 6.94 -20.66 -12.85
N ASP A 109 6.50 -19.49 -12.36
CA ASP A 109 5.10 -19.12 -12.21
C ASP A 109 4.60 -18.24 -13.38
N ALA A 110 5.49 -17.89 -14.30
CA ALA A 110 5.17 -17.19 -15.53
C ALA A 110 4.53 -18.13 -16.58
N GLU A 111 3.97 -17.55 -17.62
CA GLU A 111 3.36 -18.30 -18.74
C GLU A 111 4.36 -19.26 -19.42
N PRO A 112 3.89 -20.40 -19.95
CA PRO A 112 4.75 -21.32 -20.67
C PRO A 112 5.52 -20.65 -21.80
N GLY A 113 6.85 -20.79 -21.80
CA GLY A 113 7.73 -20.19 -22.82
C GLY A 113 8.30 -18.83 -22.42
N PHE A 114 7.94 -18.28 -21.28
CA PHE A 114 8.62 -17.10 -20.74
C PHE A 114 10.13 -17.38 -20.60
N GLN A 115 10.93 -16.43 -21.09
CA GLN A 115 12.37 -16.49 -20.95
C GLN A 115 12.84 -15.45 -19.94
N PRO A 116 13.61 -15.85 -18.91
CA PRO A 116 14.20 -14.90 -17.97
C PRO A 116 14.94 -13.77 -18.71
N TYR A 117 14.91 -12.60 -18.12
CA TYR A 117 15.53 -11.42 -18.73
C TYR A 117 17.04 -11.56 -18.80
N ASP A 118 17.64 -10.94 -19.83
CA ASP A 118 19.09 -10.83 -19.94
C ASP A 118 19.64 -9.80 -18.93
N GLN A 119 20.95 -9.82 -18.73
CA GLN A 119 21.61 -8.94 -17.76
C GLN A 119 21.39 -7.46 -18.05
N ALA A 120 21.39 -7.05 -19.33
CA ALA A 120 21.19 -5.66 -19.71
C ALA A 120 19.78 -5.16 -19.36
N LYS A 121 18.76 -6.00 -19.53
CA LYS A 121 17.39 -5.69 -19.15
C LYS A 121 17.25 -5.60 -17.63
N ARG A 122 17.88 -6.51 -16.87
CA ARG A 122 17.90 -6.49 -15.40
C ARG A 122 18.52 -5.21 -14.85
N GLU A 123 19.68 -4.81 -15.38
CA GLU A 123 20.36 -3.57 -15.00
C GLU A 123 19.50 -2.33 -15.30
N ARG A 124 18.81 -2.31 -16.44
CA ARG A 124 17.93 -1.21 -16.82
C ARG A 124 16.72 -1.12 -15.89
N LEU A 125 16.02 -2.23 -15.65
CA LEU A 125 14.84 -2.27 -14.77
C LEU A 125 15.19 -1.89 -13.34
N ALA A 126 16.26 -2.45 -12.78
CA ALA A 126 16.74 -2.13 -11.44
C ALA A 126 17.17 -0.66 -11.32
N GLY A 127 17.90 -0.14 -12.30
CA GLY A 127 18.33 1.26 -12.33
C GLY A 127 17.15 2.22 -12.42
N GLN A 128 16.13 1.90 -13.22
CA GLN A 128 14.90 2.68 -13.32
C GLN A 128 14.11 2.66 -12.01
N LEU A 129 13.93 1.49 -11.41
CA LEU A 129 13.25 1.34 -10.12
C LEU A 129 13.88 2.21 -9.03
N VAL A 130 15.22 2.18 -8.90
CA VAL A 130 15.95 3.02 -7.95
C VAL A 130 15.77 4.50 -8.26
N THR A 131 15.85 4.91 -9.53
CA THR A 131 15.70 6.31 -9.93
C THR A 131 14.31 6.84 -9.63
N ASP A 132 13.26 6.07 -9.94
CA ASP A 132 11.87 6.47 -9.71
C ASP A 132 11.56 6.52 -8.19
N THR A 133 12.11 5.58 -7.40
CA THR A 133 11.98 5.61 -5.94
C THR A 133 12.68 6.82 -5.32
N LEU A 134 13.87 7.19 -5.79
CA LEU A 134 14.57 8.41 -5.34
C LEU A 134 13.81 9.68 -5.73
N THR A 135 13.14 9.69 -6.88
CA THR A 135 12.27 10.79 -7.30
C THR A 135 11.08 10.91 -6.35
N LEU A 136 10.44 9.80 -6.00
CA LEU A 136 9.37 9.76 -5.01
C LEU A 136 9.85 10.27 -3.65
N GLN A 137 11.02 9.81 -3.17
CA GLN A 137 11.62 10.29 -1.92
C GLN A 137 11.81 11.80 -1.90
N SER A 138 12.24 12.39 -3.01
CA SER A 138 12.35 13.84 -3.14
C SER A 138 10.99 14.53 -3.09
N ASN A 139 9.99 13.98 -3.77
CA ASN A 139 8.66 14.58 -3.89
C ASN A 139 7.88 14.61 -2.56
N VAL A 140 8.12 13.63 -1.67
CA VAL A 140 7.39 13.57 -0.38
C VAL A 140 7.93 14.50 0.70
N GLN A 141 9.03 15.21 0.46
CA GLN A 141 9.66 16.04 1.50
C GLN A 141 8.78 17.21 1.97
N ASP A 142 8.05 17.84 1.05
CA ASP A 142 7.25 19.02 1.31
C ASP A 142 5.74 18.72 1.40
N LEU A 143 5.37 17.47 1.65
CA LEU A 143 3.97 17.07 1.78
C LEU A 143 3.29 17.70 2.99
N SER A 144 2.07 18.15 2.77
CA SER A 144 1.10 18.53 3.80
C SER A 144 -0.25 17.89 3.47
N PHE A 145 -1.05 17.63 4.48
CA PHE A 145 -2.35 16.99 4.34
C PHE A 145 -3.44 17.80 4.99
N ASP A 146 -4.62 17.76 4.40
CA ASP A 146 -5.86 18.23 5.02
C ASP A 146 -6.71 17.06 5.54
N LEU A 147 -7.82 17.36 6.23
CA LEU A 147 -8.68 16.33 6.78
C LEU A 147 -9.26 15.39 5.72
N PRO A 148 -9.81 15.87 4.58
CA PRO A 148 -10.26 15.01 3.50
C PRO A 148 -9.16 14.08 2.96
N GLN A 149 -7.95 14.55 2.81
CA GLN A 149 -6.82 13.73 2.34
C GLN A 149 -6.48 12.61 3.33
N LEU A 150 -6.48 12.90 4.64
CA LEU A 150 -6.24 11.88 5.68
C LEU A 150 -7.34 10.81 5.69
N THR A 151 -8.60 11.21 5.62
CA THR A 151 -9.72 10.26 5.69
C THR A 151 -9.88 9.47 4.39
N ASN A 152 -9.77 10.13 3.23
CA ASN A 152 -9.84 9.47 1.93
C ASN A 152 -8.64 8.55 1.69
N GLY A 153 -7.47 8.89 2.23
CA GLY A 153 -6.30 8.02 2.19
C GLY A 153 -6.55 6.67 2.89
N ALA A 154 -7.18 6.69 4.08
CA ALA A 154 -7.55 5.46 4.77
C ALA A 154 -8.58 4.62 3.98
N ILE A 155 -9.59 5.29 3.41
CA ILE A 155 -10.61 4.64 2.58
C ILE A 155 -9.96 4.03 1.33
N GLY A 156 -9.12 4.80 0.63
CA GLY A 156 -8.44 4.35 -0.59
C GLY A 156 -7.59 3.10 -0.36
N LEU A 157 -6.80 3.05 0.72
CA LEU A 157 -5.99 1.88 1.05
C LEU A 157 -6.84 0.60 1.27
N LEU A 158 -8.03 0.73 1.86
CA LEU A 158 -8.95 -0.41 2.02
C LEU A 158 -9.64 -0.78 0.70
N ASP A 159 -9.91 0.20 -0.17
CA ASP A 159 -10.46 -0.05 -1.51
C ASP A 159 -9.45 -0.83 -2.37
N GLU A 160 -8.14 -0.54 -2.28
CA GLU A 160 -7.08 -1.33 -2.93
C GLU A 160 -7.12 -2.79 -2.49
N VAL A 161 -7.26 -3.04 -1.19
CA VAL A 161 -7.41 -4.41 -0.67
C VAL A 161 -8.66 -5.08 -1.23
N ALA A 162 -9.80 -4.40 -1.20
CA ALA A 162 -11.08 -4.96 -1.60
C ALA A 162 -11.16 -5.30 -3.10
N THR A 163 -10.47 -4.55 -3.94
CA THR A 163 -10.54 -4.66 -5.41
C THR A 163 -9.39 -5.43 -6.03
N GLY A 164 -8.18 -5.35 -5.46
CA GLY A 164 -6.96 -5.94 -5.99
C GLY A 164 -6.41 -7.08 -5.13
N LYS A 165 -5.95 -6.77 -3.93
CA LYS A 165 -5.18 -7.71 -3.09
C LYS A 165 -5.98 -8.94 -2.66
N VAL A 166 -7.30 -8.80 -2.41
CA VAL A 166 -8.17 -9.90 -2.01
C VAL A 166 -8.43 -10.93 -3.11
N THR A 167 -8.14 -10.60 -4.37
CA THR A 167 -8.25 -11.53 -5.50
C THR A 167 -7.00 -12.39 -5.68
N GLY A 168 -5.87 -11.98 -5.12
CA GLY A 168 -4.56 -12.62 -5.32
C GLY A 168 -3.97 -12.38 -6.72
N GLU A 169 -4.36 -11.29 -7.36
CA GLU A 169 -3.90 -10.91 -8.70
C GLU A 169 -2.78 -9.86 -8.68
N GLU A 170 -2.55 -9.24 -7.51
CA GLU A 170 -1.51 -8.22 -7.36
C GLU A 170 -0.13 -8.83 -7.55
N GLU A 171 0.21 -9.79 -6.71
CA GLU A 171 1.49 -10.48 -6.68
C GLU A 171 1.41 -11.79 -7.48
N LYS A 172 1.25 -11.65 -8.78
CA LYS A 172 0.89 -12.73 -9.71
C LYS A 172 1.88 -13.90 -9.72
N TRP A 173 3.16 -13.64 -9.49
CA TRP A 173 4.23 -14.65 -9.59
C TRP A 173 4.85 -15.00 -8.26
N SER A 174 4.99 -14.03 -7.37
CA SER A 174 5.52 -14.25 -6.02
C SER A 174 4.48 -14.82 -5.04
N HIS A 175 3.20 -14.54 -5.28
CA HIS A 175 2.07 -14.86 -4.41
C HIS A 175 2.19 -14.25 -3.01
N THR A 176 2.82 -13.07 -2.92
CA THR A 176 3.06 -12.35 -1.66
C THR A 176 1.98 -11.33 -1.32
N ASP A 177 0.79 -11.43 -1.91
CA ASP A 177 -0.34 -10.50 -1.73
C ASP A 177 -0.70 -10.23 -0.26
N LEU A 178 -0.48 -11.17 0.68
CA LEU A 178 -0.79 -10.93 2.09
C LEU A 178 0.16 -9.92 2.77
N TRP A 179 1.38 -9.73 2.24
CA TRP A 179 2.27 -8.66 2.71
C TRP A 179 1.73 -7.29 2.30
N ASP A 180 1.27 -7.16 1.05
CA ASP A 180 0.68 -5.94 0.52
C ASP A 180 -0.65 -5.65 1.23
N PHE A 181 -1.48 -6.66 1.40
CA PHE A 181 -2.72 -6.58 2.16
C PHE A 181 -2.47 -6.06 3.59
N GLN A 182 -1.54 -6.67 4.33
CA GLN A 182 -1.19 -6.21 5.69
C GLN A 182 -0.71 -4.76 5.66
N ALA A 183 0.11 -4.38 4.70
CA ALA A 183 0.67 -3.04 4.60
C ALA A 183 -0.40 -1.97 4.31
N ASN A 184 -1.36 -2.25 3.42
CA ASN A 184 -2.49 -1.35 3.19
C ASN A 184 -3.35 -1.19 4.46
N VAL A 185 -3.59 -2.28 5.19
CA VAL A 185 -4.32 -2.22 6.48
C VAL A 185 -3.53 -1.42 7.53
N ASP A 186 -2.20 -1.61 7.62
CA ASP A 186 -1.33 -0.83 8.50
C ASP A 186 -1.44 0.67 8.20
N GLY A 187 -1.35 1.06 6.93
CA GLY A 187 -1.46 2.43 6.48
C GLY A 187 -2.81 3.07 6.81
N ALA A 188 -3.90 2.33 6.56
CA ALA A 188 -5.26 2.76 6.90
C ALA A 188 -5.44 2.93 8.42
N ALA A 189 -4.89 2.01 9.22
CA ALA A 189 -4.92 2.08 10.68
C ALA A 189 -4.14 3.29 11.21
N VAL A 190 -2.99 3.63 10.63
CA VAL A 190 -2.22 4.82 11.00
C VAL A 190 -3.01 6.09 10.71
N LEU A 191 -3.65 6.21 9.56
CA LEU A 191 -4.50 7.34 9.20
C LEU A 191 -5.70 7.46 10.14
N TYR A 192 -6.39 6.37 10.42
CA TYR A 192 -7.50 6.35 11.38
C TYR A 192 -7.03 6.73 12.78
N ALA A 193 -5.93 6.18 13.27
CA ALA A 193 -5.39 6.50 14.59
C ALA A 193 -5.08 8.01 14.74
N GLY A 194 -4.62 8.67 13.68
CA GLY A 194 -4.37 10.10 13.66
C GLY A 194 -5.62 10.95 13.91
N VAL A 195 -6.78 10.51 13.45
CA VAL A 195 -8.06 11.23 13.60
C VAL A 195 -9.01 10.63 14.65
N ARG A 196 -8.64 9.48 15.23
CA ARG A 196 -9.50 8.71 16.16
C ARG A 196 -10.04 9.53 17.33
N ASP A 197 -9.22 10.37 17.95
CA ASP A 197 -9.65 11.19 19.09
C ASP A 197 -10.74 12.19 18.70
N ILE A 198 -10.74 12.66 17.46
CA ILE A 198 -11.80 13.51 16.93
C ILE A 198 -13.08 12.68 16.74
N VAL A 199 -12.95 11.46 16.17
CA VAL A 199 -14.08 10.54 16.00
C VAL A 199 -14.71 10.19 17.34
N VAL A 200 -13.91 9.86 18.35
CA VAL A 200 -14.40 9.55 19.71
C VAL A 200 -15.22 10.71 20.29
N LYS A 201 -14.80 11.95 20.07
CA LYS A 201 -15.52 13.13 20.57
C LYS A 201 -16.83 13.38 19.84
N LYS A 202 -16.87 13.13 18.53
CA LYS A 202 -18.01 13.48 17.66
C LYS A 202 -18.98 12.30 17.47
N ASN A 203 -18.47 11.09 17.36
CA ASN A 203 -19.23 9.87 17.13
C ASN A 203 -18.53 8.67 17.80
N PRO A 204 -18.69 8.50 19.12
CA PRO A 204 -18.02 7.42 19.86
C PRO A 204 -18.45 6.01 19.42
N GLU A 205 -19.68 5.86 18.90
CA GLU A 205 -20.16 4.56 18.39
C GLU A 205 -19.40 4.16 17.12
N LEU A 206 -19.16 5.10 16.20
CA LEU A 206 -18.35 4.86 15.03
C LEU A 206 -16.90 4.51 15.39
N ALA A 207 -16.32 5.21 16.39
CA ALA A 207 -14.97 4.90 16.86
C ALA A 207 -14.88 3.47 17.41
N THR A 208 -15.86 3.05 18.21
CA THR A 208 -15.91 1.68 18.74
C THR A 208 -16.02 0.66 17.62
N GLN A 209 -16.91 0.90 16.65
CA GLN A 209 -17.08 0.00 15.51
C GLN A 209 -15.80 -0.11 14.67
N LEU A 210 -15.15 1.01 14.37
CA LEU A 210 -13.88 1.00 13.64
C LEU A 210 -12.77 0.24 14.37
N ASP A 211 -12.63 0.48 15.69
CA ASP A 211 -11.65 -0.23 16.52
C ASP A 211 -11.89 -1.76 16.47
N GLU A 212 -13.15 -2.21 16.57
CA GLU A 212 -13.52 -3.62 16.52
C GLU A 212 -13.25 -4.23 15.14
N GLU A 213 -13.63 -3.56 14.05
CA GLU A 213 -13.45 -4.09 12.70
C GLU A 213 -11.97 -4.16 12.30
N PHE A 214 -11.15 -3.17 12.67
CA PHE A 214 -9.69 -3.24 12.49
C PHE A 214 -9.08 -4.41 13.27
N ALA A 215 -9.50 -4.63 14.52
CA ALA A 215 -9.00 -5.74 15.32
C ALA A 215 -9.37 -7.10 14.73
N LEU A 216 -10.62 -7.28 14.27
CA LEU A 216 -11.06 -8.52 13.62
C LEU A 216 -10.30 -8.81 12.32
N LEU A 217 -10.04 -7.78 11.52
CA LEU A 217 -9.24 -7.95 10.29
C LEU A 217 -7.79 -8.33 10.63
N GLN A 218 -7.20 -7.70 11.66
CA GLN A 218 -5.86 -8.03 12.10
C GLN A 218 -5.76 -9.47 12.63
N ASP A 219 -6.75 -9.95 13.36
CA ASP A 219 -6.80 -11.33 13.85
C ASP A 219 -6.80 -12.35 12.68
N LEU A 220 -7.52 -12.04 11.60
CA LEU A 220 -7.53 -12.87 10.39
C LEU A 220 -6.17 -12.89 9.67
N LEU A 221 -5.50 -11.74 9.59
CA LEU A 221 -4.16 -11.63 9.01
C LEU A 221 -3.12 -12.34 9.89
N ASP A 222 -3.20 -12.20 11.21
CA ASP A 222 -2.30 -12.85 12.15
C ASP A 222 -2.41 -14.38 12.09
N ALA A 223 -3.61 -14.91 11.84
CA ALA A 223 -3.81 -16.34 11.60
C ALA A 223 -3.04 -16.88 10.38
N GLN A 224 -2.69 -16.01 9.43
CA GLN A 224 -1.89 -16.35 8.26
C GLN A 224 -0.39 -16.15 8.44
N ARG A 225 0.07 -15.64 9.57
CA ARG A 225 1.50 -15.46 9.83
C ARG A 225 2.25 -16.79 9.93
N ARG A 226 3.50 -16.79 9.44
CA ARG A 226 4.46 -17.90 9.52
C ARG A 226 5.83 -17.35 9.95
N GLY A 227 5.99 -17.09 11.25
CA GLY A 227 7.12 -16.32 11.76
C GLY A 227 7.05 -14.86 11.32
N ASP A 228 8.12 -14.37 10.70
CA ASP A 228 8.18 -13.01 10.13
C ASP A 228 7.57 -12.91 8.72
N SER A 229 7.01 -14.02 8.23
CA SER A 229 6.39 -14.16 6.91
C SER A 229 4.88 -14.37 7.00
N PHE A 230 4.25 -14.53 5.83
CA PHE A 230 2.85 -14.94 5.69
C PHE A 230 2.73 -16.25 4.89
N THR A 231 1.56 -16.86 4.96
CA THR A 231 1.16 -17.88 3.99
C THR A 231 1.11 -17.26 2.59
N TYR A 232 1.72 -17.91 1.58
CA TYR A 232 1.58 -17.46 0.20
C TYR A 232 0.12 -17.56 -0.25
N TYR A 233 -0.33 -16.59 -1.05
CA TYR A 233 -1.74 -16.41 -1.37
C TYR A 233 -2.35 -17.64 -2.06
N ASN A 234 -1.61 -18.28 -2.96
CA ASN A 234 -2.02 -19.51 -3.64
C ASN A 234 -2.15 -20.75 -2.72
N ASN A 235 -1.72 -20.65 -1.48
CA ASN A 235 -1.88 -21.69 -0.45
C ASN A 235 -3.08 -21.42 0.50
N LEU A 236 -3.79 -20.31 0.31
CA LEU A 236 -5.00 -20.02 1.07
C LEU A 236 -6.17 -20.87 0.56
N THR A 237 -7.01 -21.31 1.48
CA THR A 237 -8.28 -21.94 1.13
C THR A 237 -9.31 -20.88 0.72
N SER A 238 -10.29 -21.27 -0.08
CA SER A 238 -11.40 -20.38 -0.47
C SER A 238 -12.15 -19.83 0.76
N ALA A 239 -12.22 -20.59 1.86
CA ALA A 239 -12.84 -20.12 3.09
C ALA A 239 -12.02 -19.02 3.78
N GLN A 240 -10.69 -19.11 3.75
CA GLN A 240 -9.79 -18.07 4.29
C GLN A 240 -9.87 -16.79 3.45
N ILE A 241 -9.82 -16.92 2.12
CA ILE A 241 -9.98 -15.79 1.20
C ILE A 241 -11.33 -15.09 1.43
N LYS A 242 -12.41 -15.88 1.52
CA LYS A 242 -13.75 -15.34 1.78
C LYS A 242 -13.82 -14.61 3.13
N ALA A 243 -13.22 -15.16 4.18
CA ALA A 243 -13.24 -14.53 5.50
C ALA A 243 -12.50 -13.18 5.48
N LEU A 244 -11.36 -13.10 4.80
CA LEU A 244 -10.63 -11.85 4.59
C LEU A 244 -11.47 -10.83 3.81
N ALA A 245 -12.06 -11.24 2.69
CA ALA A 245 -12.91 -10.38 1.85
C ALA A 245 -14.13 -9.85 2.62
N ASP A 246 -14.84 -10.72 3.35
CA ASP A 246 -16.00 -10.33 4.15
C ASP A 246 -15.60 -9.29 5.22
N GLN A 247 -14.45 -9.48 5.87
CA GLN A 247 -13.99 -8.58 6.93
C GLN A 247 -13.49 -7.23 6.38
N VAL A 248 -12.83 -7.20 5.22
CA VAL A 248 -12.48 -5.95 4.53
C VAL A 248 -13.74 -5.14 4.23
N ASN A 249 -14.78 -5.79 3.71
CA ASN A 249 -16.05 -5.12 3.42
C ASN A 249 -16.74 -4.62 4.71
N ALA A 250 -16.68 -5.39 5.81
CA ALA A 250 -17.23 -4.98 7.10
C ALA A 250 -16.52 -3.75 7.67
N LEU A 251 -15.19 -3.64 7.50
CA LEU A 251 -14.42 -2.46 7.90
C LEU A 251 -14.65 -1.27 6.96
N ALA A 252 -14.74 -1.50 5.65
CA ALA A 252 -14.93 -0.44 4.66
C ALA A 252 -16.24 0.34 4.88
N GLU A 253 -17.30 -0.32 5.30
CA GLU A 253 -18.61 0.31 5.54
C GLU A 253 -18.55 1.43 6.59
N PRO A 254 -18.07 1.23 7.83
CA PRO A 254 -17.92 2.30 8.81
C PRO A 254 -16.80 3.28 8.43
N LEU A 255 -15.74 2.83 7.78
CA LEU A 255 -14.63 3.70 7.35
C LEU A 255 -15.10 4.76 6.35
N ASN A 256 -16.01 4.41 5.43
CA ASN A 256 -16.63 5.35 4.50
C ASN A 256 -17.44 6.46 5.17
N GLN A 257 -17.80 6.30 6.44
CA GLN A 257 -18.49 7.35 7.22
C GLN A 257 -17.53 8.33 7.90
N LEU A 258 -16.21 8.04 7.86
CA LEU A 258 -15.20 8.75 8.63
C LEU A 258 -15.19 10.26 8.34
N THR A 259 -15.10 10.66 7.07
CA THR A 259 -15.09 12.08 6.68
C THR A 259 -16.33 12.81 7.15
N ALA A 260 -17.51 12.23 6.91
CA ALA A 260 -18.79 12.86 7.30
C ALA A 260 -18.94 12.98 8.83
N ALA A 261 -18.39 12.02 9.60
CA ALA A 261 -18.42 12.06 11.05
C ALA A 261 -17.53 13.17 11.63
N LEU A 262 -16.45 13.52 10.95
CA LEU A 262 -15.48 14.51 11.43
C LEU A 262 -15.90 15.97 11.11
N VAL A 263 -16.72 16.16 10.08
CA VAL A 263 -17.17 17.51 9.64
C VAL A 263 -18.50 17.96 10.26
N LYS A 264 -19.24 17.06 10.89
CA LYS A 264 -20.46 17.38 11.67
C LYS A 264 -20.13 17.74 13.11
#